data_9eee76ba07819129b6653c962767e02d
#
_entry.id   9eee76ba07819129b6653c962767e02d
#
_cell.length_a   1.000
_cell.length_b   1.000
_cell.length_c   1.000
_cell.angle_alpha   90.00
_cell.angle_beta   90.00
_cell.angle_gamma   90.00
#
_symmetry.space_group_name_H-M   'P 1'
#
loop_
_entity.id
_entity.type
_entity.pdbx_description
1 polymer ?
#
loop_
_entity_poly.entity_id
_entity_poly.type
_entity_poly.pdbx_seq_one_letter_code
_entity_poly.pdbx_strand_id
1 'polypeptide(L)'
;MKSKIPYLILMLLFVYGCSNTKYLSEGELLYTGGKVTVEDSLIKRKERKALEKELKGLLRPKPNSKILGLRPKLLIYNVAGEPKKEKGFRHWLRTKVGEPPVLFSQVDLQYNADVLQNYSENRGYFKTRTASDSTRRGKRASAEFVVKPGKQYK
;
A
#
# COMPACT_ATOMS: atom_id res chain seq x y z
N MET A 1 -39.84 21.44 4.99
CA MET A 1 -38.70 20.48 4.90
C MET A 1 -37.45 21.29 4.55
N LYS A 2 -36.54 21.53 5.51
CA LYS A 2 -35.28 22.25 5.24
C LYS A 2 -34.39 21.37 4.40
N SER A 3 -34.00 21.86 3.23
CA SER A 3 -33.15 21.08 2.29
C SER A 3 -31.85 20.65 2.99
N LYS A 4 -31.55 19.35 2.98
CA LYS A 4 -30.28 18.76 3.51
C LYS A 4 -29.14 18.84 2.49
N ILE A 5 -29.42 19.39 1.31
CA ILE A 5 -28.47 19.54 0.19
C ILE A 5 -27.21 20.33 0.57
N PRO A 6 -27.28 21.49 1.30
CA PRO A 6 -26.07 22.23 1.64
C PRO A 6 -25.12 21.48 2.57
N TYR A 7 -25.64 20.63 3.46
CA TYR A 7 -24.79 19.78 4.33
C TYR A 7 -24.11 18.66 3.54
N LEU A 8 -24.77 18.12 2.53
CA LEU A 8 -24.20 17.11 1.64
C LEU A 8 -23.07 17.71 0.79
N ILE A 9 -23.27 18.91 0.26
CA ILE A 9 -22.24 19.65 -0.52
C ILE A 9 -21.04 20.01 0.37
N LEU A 10 -21.28 20.47 1.60
CA LEU A 10 -20.24 20.77 2.57
C LEU A 10 -19.42 19.52 2.91
N MET A 11 -20.07 18.35 3.09
CA MET A 11 -19.42 17.08 3.36
C MET A 11 -18.58 16.61 2.16
N LEU A 12 -19.05 16.81 0.92
CA LEU A 12 -18.33 16.51 -0.31
C LEU A 12 -17.05 17.36 -0.46
N LEU A 13 -17.11 18.66 -0.10
CA LEU A 13 -15.95 19.56 -0.15
C LEU A 13 -14.82 19.13 0.81
N PHE A 14 -15.17 18.58 1.98
CA PHE A 14 -14.17 18.02 2.92
C PHE A 14 -13.43 16.79 2.38
N VAL A 15 -14.04 16.02 1.48
CA VAL A 15 -13.41 14.81 0.90
C VAL A 15 -12.33 15.16 -0.12
N TYR A 16 -12.47 16.26 -0.87
CA TYR A 16 -11.47 16.68 -1.87
C TYR A 16 -10.20 17.31 -1.27
N GLY A 17 -10.24 17.81 -0.03
CA GLY A 17 -9.13 18.53 0.60
C GLY A 17 -8.01 17.68 1.20
N CYS A 18 -8.19 16.37 1.36
CA CYS A 18 -7.26 15.50 2.10
C CYS A 18 -6.18 14.86 1.22
N SER A 19 -5.34 15.67 0.58
CA SER A 19 -4.13 15.15 -0.06
C SER A 19 -3.01 14.96 0.97
N ASN A 20 -2.79 13.73 1.44
CA ASN A 20 -1.68 13.41 2.35
C ASN A 20 -0.29 13.55 1.69
N THR A 21 -0.25 13.79 0.39
CA THR A 21 1.02 13.87 -0.38
C THR A 21 1.63 15.27 -0.40
N LYS A 22 0.92 16.30 0.07
CA LYS A 22 1.45 17.67 0.18
C LYS A 22 2.56 17.83 1.22
N TYR A 23 2.60 16.94 2.19
CA TYR A 23 3.57 16.94 3.28
C TYR A 23 4.85 16.14 2.98
N LEU A 24 4.92 15.52 1.79
CA LEU A 24 6.11 14.80 1.35
C LEU A 24 7.19 15.78 0.86
N SER A 25 8.44 15.48 1.15
CA SER A 25 9.60 16.18 0.63
C SER A 25 9.63 16.13 -0.91
N GLU A 26 10.37 17.04 -1.51
CA GLU A 26 10.57 17.03 -2.96
C GLU A 26 11.25 15.71 -3.39
N GLY A 27 10.77 15.14 -4.50
CA GLY A 27 11.26 13.86 -5.02
C GLY A 27 10.68 12.62 -4.33
N GLU A 28 10.13 12.73 -3.12
CA GLU A 28 9.56 11.59 -2.42
C GLU A 28 8.16 11.20 -2.94
N LEU A 29 7.92 9.90 -3.01
CA LEU A 29 6.66 9.32 -3.44
C LEU A 29 6.03 8.49 -2.32
N LEU A 30 4.74 8.71 -2.07
CA LEU A 30 3.98 7.90 -1.13
C LEU A 30 3.75 6.50 -1.71
N TYR A 31 4.19 5.48 -1.00
CA TYR A 31 3.91 4.10 -1.37
C TYR A 31 2.44 3.75 -1.15
N THR A 32 1.78 3.31 -2.20
CA THR A 32 0.34 3.02 -2.15
C THR A 32 0.03 1.53 -2.01
N GLY A 33 1.05 0.69 -2.06
CA GLY A 33 0.98 -0.76 -1.95
C GLY A 33 1.46 -1.47 -3.19
N GLY A 34 1.57 -2.78 -3.10
CA GLY A 34 1.91 -3.66 -4.22
C GLY A 34 0.69 -4.39 -4.77
N LYS A 35 0.71 -4.62 -6.07
CA LYS A 35 -0.20 -5.54 -6.78
C LYS A 35 0.60 -6.79 -7.13
N VAL A 36 0.01 -7.96 -6.88
CA VAL A 36 0.56 -9.24 -7.32
C VAL A 36 -0.42 -9.86 -8.28
N THR A 37 0.07 -10.28 -9.43
CA THR A 37 -0.69 -11.00 -10.45
C THR A 37 0.00 -12.34 -10.69
N VAL A 38 -0.75 -13.43 -10.62
CA VAL A 38 -0.26 -14.77 -10.94
C VAL A 38 -0.71 -15.11 -12.36
N GLU A 39 0.26 -15.27 -13.26
CA GLU A 39 0.02 -15.63 -14.65
C GLU A 39 0.24 -17.13 -14.84
N ASP A 40 -0.83 -17.91 -14.73
CA ASP A 40 -0.87 -19.32 -15.06
C ASP A 40 -2.28 -19.70 -15.52
N SER A 41 -2.37 -20.33 -16.69
CA SER A 41 -3.62 -20.83 -17.25
C SER A 41 -4.07 -22.18 -16.66
N LEU A 42 -3.16 -22.93 -16.04
CA LEU A 42 -3.41 -24.25 -15.48
C LEU A 42 -3.99 -24.19 -14.06
N ILE A 43 -3.72 -23.11 -13.34
CA ILE A 43 -4.22 -22.90 -11.98
C ILE A 43 -5.69 -22.40 -12.03
N LYS A 44 -6.59 -23.10 -11.33
CA LYS A 44 -7.99 -22.68 -11.23
C LYS A 44 -8.11 -21.26 -10.66
N ARG A 45 -9.05 -20.49 -11.17
CA ARG A 45 -9.27 -19.07 -10.79
C ARG A 45 -9.35 -18.84 -9.27
N LYS A 46 -9.98 -19.75 -8.53
CA LYS A 46 -10.12 -19.64 -7.06
C LYS A 46 -8.77 -19.79 -6.37
N GLU A 47 -8.00 -20.79 -6.77
CA GLU A 47 -6.67 -21.08 -6.24
C GLU A 47 -5.67 -19.97 -6.59
N ARG A 48 -5.67 -19.50 -7.84
CA ARG A 48 -4.88 -18.36 -8.27
C ARG A 48 -5.12 -17.11 -7.43
N LYS A 49 -6.39 -16.76 -7.17
CA LYS A 49 -6.74 -15.62 -6.31
C LYS A 49 -6.31 -15.81 -4.86
N ALA A 50 -6.37 -17.04 -4.35
CA ALA A 50 -5.87 -17.36 -3.01
C ALA A 50 -4.36 -17.15 -2.94
N LEU A 51 -3.62 -17.67 -3.92
CA LEU A 51 -2.17 -17.51 -4.03
C LEU A 51 -1.80 -16.01 -4.16
N GLU A 52 -2.46 -15.25 -5.03
CA GLU A 52 -2.24 -13.80 -5.17
C GLU A 52 -2.43 -13.05 -3.83
N LYS A 53 -3.44 -13.43 -3.06
CA LYS A 53 -3.70 -12.84 -1.74
C LYS A 53 -2.61 -13.19 -0.72
N GLU A 54 -2.15 -14.43 -0.70
CA GLU A 54 -1.06 -14.87 0.16
C GLU A 54 0.24 -14.14 -0.19
N LEU A 55 0.63 -14.16 -1.45
CA LEU A 55 1.82 -13.49 -1.96
C LEU A 55 1.80 -11.99 -1.67
N LYS A 56 0.66 -11.32 -1.88
CA LYS A 56 0.50 -9.91 -1.55
C LYS A 56 0.71 -9.63 -0.06
N GLY A 57 0.38 -10.55 0.82
CA GLY A 57 0.61 -10.45 2.26
C GLY A 57 2.08 -10.43 2.66
N LEU A 58 2.97 -10.97 1.80
CA LEU A 58 4.42 -11.03 2.03
C LEU A 58 5.14 -9.74 1.69
N LEU A 59 4.57 -8.88 0.85
CA LEU A 59 5.22 -7.64 0.42
C LEU A 59 5.61 -6.73 1.59
N ARG A 60 6.82 -6.18 1.50
CA ARG A 60 7.37 -5.22 2.47
C ARG A 60 7.98 -4.00 1.75
N PRO A 61 7.87 -2.81 2.37
CA PRO A 61 7.09 -2.48 3.56
C PRO A 61 5.57 -2.57 3.29
N LYS A 62 4.77 -2.69 4.34
CA LYS A 62 3.31 -2.57 4.19
C LYS A 62 2.96 -1.10 3.97
N PRO A 63 2.05 -0.77 3.03
CA PRO A 63 1.62 0.61 2.83
C PRO A 63 0.82 1.11 4.03
N ASN A 64 0.73 2.43 4.19
CA ASN A 64 -0.11 3.06 5.21
C ASN A 64 -1.54 2.52 5.19
N SER A 65 -2.09 2.29 6.39
CA SER A 65 -3.44 1.74 6.56
C SER A 65 -4.50 2.59 5.88
N LYS A 66 -5.48 1.93 5.25
CA LYS A 66 -6.59 2.58 4.55
C LYS A 66 -7.91 2.19 5.20
N ILE A 67 -8.80 3.18 5.36
CA ILE A 67 -10.19 3.01 5.77
C ILE A 67 -11.03 3.76 4.75
N LEU A 68 -11.93 3.08 4.04
CA LEU A 68 -12.77 3.65 2.97
C LEU A 68 -11.98 4.46 1.91
N GLY A 69 -10.78 3.99 1.55
CA GLY A 69 -9.92 4.68 0.58
C GLY A 69 -9.06 5.82 1.14
N LEU A 70 -9.38 6.31 2.33
CA LEU A 70 -8.63 7.35 3.04
C LEU A 70 -7.52 6.74 3.90
N ARG A 71 -6.53 7.56 4.29
CA ARG A 71 -5.46 7.19 5.21
C ARG A 71 -5.52 8.06 6.47
N PRO A 72 -6.46 7.80 7.39
CA PRO A 72 -6.70 8.68 8.53
C PRO A 72 -5.51 8.76 9.47
N LYS A 73 -4.80 7.66 9.73
CA LYS A 73 -3.61 7.66 10.59
C LYS A 73 -2.46 8.48 10.00
N LEU A 74 -2.26 8.41 8.69
CA LEU A 74 -1.29 9.25 7.99
C LEU A 74 -1.70 10.73 8.03
N LEU A 75 -3.01 11.02 7.90
CA LEU A 75 -3.51 12.38 8.04
C LEU A 75 -3.25 12.95 9.44
N ILE A 76 -3.53 12.16 10.49
CA ILE A 76 -3.27 12.55 11.89
C ILE A 76 -1.78 12.83 12.09
N TYR A 77 -0.91 11.97 11.58
CA TYR A 77 0.53 12.17 11.65
C TYR A 77 0.96 13.50 11.01
N ASN A 78 0.45 13.78 9.83
CA ASN A 78 0.78 15.00 9.08
C ASN A 78 0.25 16.26 9.75
N VAL A 79 -1.01 16.24 10.23
CA VAL A 79 -1.65 17.39 10.90
C VAL A 79 -1.04 17.67 12.27
N ALA A 80 -0.63 16.62 13.00
CA ALA A 80 0.08 16.80 14.27
C ALA A 80 1.40 17.55 14.09
N GLY A 81 2.03 17.44 12.90
CA GLY A 81 3.29 18.10 12.60
C GLY A 81 4.41 17.67 13.55
N GLU A 82 5.53 18.39 13.56
CA GLU A 82 6.61 18.13 14.50
C GLU A 82 6.28 18.70 15.89
N PRO A 83 6.23 17.85 16.93
CA PRO A 83 5.92 18.30 18.27
C PRO A 83 7.10 19.08 18.85
N LYS A 84 6.88 20.28 19.35
CA LYS A 84 7.91 21.12 20.02
C LYS A 84 8.32 20.56 21.39
N LYS A 85 7.58 19.62 21.94
CA LYS A 85 7.82 18.98 23.25
C LYS A 85 7.73 17.47 23.11
N GLU A 86 8.62 16.74 23.79
CA GLU A 86 8.62 15.26 23.80
C GLU A 86 7.43 14.66 24.54
N LYS A 87 6.70 15.46 25.31
CA LYS A 87 5.47 15.08 26.04
C LYS A 87 4.34 16.04 25.68
N GLY A 88 3.14 15.52 25.49
CA GLY A 88 1.94 16.33 25.22
C GLY A 88 1.03 15.70 24.17
N PHE A 89 -0.14 16.31 24.00
CA PHE A 89 -1.19 15.78 23.14
C PHE A 89 -0.75 15.65 21.66
N ARG A 90 -0.02 16.62 21.11
CA ARG A 90 0.51 16.54 19.73
C ARG A 90 1.53 15.42 19.56
N HIS A 91 2.43 15.24 20.54
CA HIS A 91 3.39 14.14 20.53
C HIS A 91 2.66 12.79 20.56
N TRP A 92 1.68 12.64 21.44
CA TRP A 92 0.86 11.45 21.53
C TRP A 92 0.09 11.15 20.24
N LEU A 93 -0.55 12.17 19.62
CA LEU A 93 -1.23 12.03 18.34
C LEU A 93 -0.28 11.54 17.25
N ARG A 94 0.92 12.12 17.15
CA ARG A 94 1.90 11.75 16.12
C ARG A 94 2.48 10.35 16.32
N THR A 95 2.84 10.00 17.56
CA THR A 95 3.61 8.78 17.85
C THR A 95 2.76 7.56 18.18
N LYS A 96 1.56 7.75 18.75
CA LYS A 96 0.70 6.64 19.17
C LYS A 96 -0.49 6.42 18.25
N VAL A 97 -1.05 7.48 17.67
CA VAL A 97 -2.25 7.41 16.82
C VAL A 97 -1.87 7.53 15.35
N GLY A 98 -0.97 8.45 15.03
CA GLY A 98 -0.49 8.71 13.69
C GLY A 98 0.41 7.58 13.16
N GLU A 99 0.49 7.48 11.84
CA GLU A 99 1.34 6.55 11.12
C GLU A 99 2.21 7.36 10.14
N PRO A 100 3.55 7.28 10.24
CA PRO A 100 4.42 8.01 9.33
C PRO A 100 4.21 7.57 7.88
N PRO A 101 4.49 8.44 6.89
CA PRO A 101 4.37 8.06 5.49
C PRO A 101 5.34 6.93 5.16
N VAL A 102 4.83 5.88 4.53
CA VAL A 102 5.67 4.84 3.92
C VAL A 102 6.05 5.34 2.54
N LEU A 103 7.34 5.55 2.33
CA LEU A 103 7.88 6.10 1.09
C LEU A 103 8.21 4.99 0.09
N PHE A 104 8.09 5.29 -1.20
CA PHE A 104 8.43 4.33 -2.25
C PHE A 104 9.94 4.05 -2.30
N SER A 105 10.78 5.01 -1.89
CA SER A 105 12.23 4.83 -1.72
C SER A 105 12.62 3.72 -0.74
N GLN A 106 11.69 3.32 0.15
CA GLN A 106 11.90 2.21 1.09
C GLN A 106 11.51 0.84 0.51
N VAL A 107 10.98 0.81 -0.72
CA VAL A 107 10.53 -0.44 -1.36
C VAL A 107 11.67 -1.02 -2.19
N ASP A 108 12.20 -2.14 -1.74
CA ASP A 108 13.12 -2.94 -2.54
C ASP A 108 12.30 -3.91 -3.43
N LEU A 109 12.22 -3.57 -4.72
CA LEU A 109 11.45 -4.33 -5.70
C LEU A 109 12.06 -5.72 -5.93
N GLN A 110 13.39 -5.82 -5.99
CA GLN A 110 14.08 -7.09 -6.24
C GLN A 110 13.91 -8.03 -5.04
N TYR A 111 14.16 -7.54 -3.84
CA TYR A 111 13.95 -8.32 -2.61
C TYR A 111 12.51 -8.87 -2.52
N ASN A 112 11.51 -8.02 -2.79
CA ASN A 112 10.12 -8.48 -2.79
C ASN A 112 9.88 -9.54 -3.87
N ALA A 113 10.43 -9.38 -5.09
CA ALA A 113 10.30 -10.37 -6.15
C ALA A 113 10.90 -11.72 -5.76
N ASP A 114 12.10 -11.72 -5.14
CA ASP A 114 12.77 -12.92 -4.66
C ASP A 114 11.98 -13.63 -3.55
N VAL A 115 11.39 -12.85 -2.62
CA VAL A 115 10.52 -13.41 -1.58
C VAL A 115 9.30 -14.09 -2.19
N LEU A 116 8.65 -13.48 -3.19
CA LEU A 116 7.49 -14.07 -3.86
C LEU A 116 7.86 -15.33 -4.62
N GLN A 117 9.00 -15.34 -5.30
CA GLN A 117 9.52 -16.49 -6.03
C GLN A 117 9.78 -17.64 -5.08
N ASN A 118 10.61 -17.43 -4.05
CA ASN A 118 10.98 -18.45 -3.07
C ASN A 118 9.74 -19.02 -2.35
N TYR A 119 8.78 -18.18 -2.00
CA TYR A 119 7.53 -18.63 -1.39
C TYR A 119 6.75 -19.55 -2.33
N SER A 120 6.65 -19.19 -3.62
CA SER A 120 5.94 -20.00 -4.61
C SER A 120 6.64 -21.34 -4.82
N GLU A 121 7.97 -21.38 -4.87
CA GLU A 121 8.75 -22.60 -5.00
C GLU A 121 8.58 -23.52 -3.78
N ASN A 122 8.57 -22.96 -2.56
CA ASN A 122 8.29 -23.71 -1.33
C ASN A 122 6.85 -24.26 -1.26
N ARG A 123 5.94 -23.70 -2.05
CA ARG A 123 4.56 -24.21 -2.24
C ARG A 123 4.47 -25.26 -3.34
N GLY A 124 5.60 -25.69 -3.90
CA GLY A 124 5.69 -26.71 -4.93
C GLY A 124 5.59 -26.20 -6.36
N TYR A 125 5.56 -24.88 -6.59
CA TYR A 125 5.59 -24.29 -7.94
C TYR A 125 7.05 -24.08 -8.37
N PHE A 126 7.73 -25.16 -8.74
CA PHE A 126 9.14 -25.11 -9.12
C PHE A 126 9.37 -24.30 -10.39
N LYS A 127 10.57 -23.69 -10.48
CA LYS A 127 10.95 -22.80 -11.58
C LYS A 127 10.02 -21.58 -11.72
N THR A 128 9.48 -21.10 -10.62
CA THR A 128 8.74 -19.82 -10.59
C THR A 128 9.65 -18.68 -11.05
N ARG A 129 9.11 -17.77 -11.82
CA ARG A 129 9.79 -16.52 -12.18
C ARG A 129 8.91 -15.34 -11.76
N THR A 130 9.51 -14.35 -11.12
CA THR A 130 8.82 -13.13 -10.70
C THR A 130 9.47 -11.92 -11.36
N ALA A 131 8.67 -11.15 -12.08
CA ALA A 131 9.06 -9.84 -12.59
C ALA A 131 8.46 -8.75 -11.70
N SER A 132 9.21 -7.66 -11.50
CA SER A 132 8.76 -6.49 -10.74
C SER A 132 8.82 -5.25 -11.60
N ASP A 133 7.85 -4.35 -11.40
CA ASP A 133 7.76 -3.04 -12.02
C ASP A 133 7.13 -2.05 -11.05
N SER A 134 7.08 -0.78 -11.42
CA SER A 134 6.47 0.27 -10.63
C SER A 134 5.64 1.22 -11.46
N THR A 135 4.55 1.69 -10.90
CA THR A 135 3.69 2.70 -11.52
C THR A 135 3.64 3.95 -10.66
N ARG A 136 3.95 5.11 -11.28
CA ARG A 136 3.89 6.42 -10.62
C ARG A 136 2.66 7.20 -11.09
N ARG A 137 1.96 7.84 -10.13
CA ARG A 137 0.86 8.78 -10.40
C ARG A 137 1.00 10.01 -9.49
N GLY A 138 1.52 11.11 -10.05
CA GLY A 138 1.85 12.31 -9.29
C GLY A 138 2.86 12.03 -8.18
N LYS A 139 2.51 12.36 -6.92
CA LYS A 139 3.33 12.07 -5.73
C LYS A 139 3.04 10.70 -5.08
N ARG A 140 2.54 9.73 -5.85
CA ARG A 140 2.24 8.36 -5.39
C ARG A 140 2.90 7.35 -6.29
N ALA A 141 3.35 6.24 -5.71
CA ALA A 141 3.85 5.10 -6.46
C ALA A 141 3.31 3.78 -5.92
N SER A 142 3.19 2.79 -6.78
CA SER A 142 2.83 1.41 -6.45
C SER A 142 3.83 0.45 -7.08
N ALA A 143 4.09 -0.66 -6.42
CA ALA A 143 4.85 -1.77 -6.99
C ALA A 143 3.90 -2.74 -7.70
N GLU A 144 4.37 -3.35 -8.78
CA GLU A 144 3.64 -4.39 -9.50
C GLU A 144 4.55 -5.63 -9.64
N PHE A 145 3.99 -6.79 -9.35
CA PHE A 145 4.70 -8.06 -9.42
C PHE A 145 3.89 -9.03 -10.27
N VAL A 146 4.55 -9.61 -11.26
CA VAL A 146 3.99 -10.67 -12.09
C VAL A 146 4.71 -11.97 -11.76
N VAL A 147 3.98 -12.89 -11.15
CA VAL A 147 4.49 -14.20 -10.77
C VAL A 147 4.04 -15.22 -11.79
N LYS A 148 4.99 -15.90 -12.43
CA LYS A 148 4.77 -17.00 -13.36
C LYS A 148 5.18 -18.30 -12.70
N PRO A 149 4.25 -19.01 -12.05
CA PRO A 149 4.54 -20.29 -11.42
C PRO A 149 4.97 -21.33 -12.47
N GLY A 150 5.92 -22.17 -12.12
CA GLY A 150 6.16 -23.36 -12.90
C GLY A 150 5.17 -24.48 -12.58
N LYS A 151 5.38 -25.67 -13.15
CA LYS A 151 4.52 -26.83 -12.85
C LYS A 151 4.54 -27.14 -11.35
N GLN A 152 3.35 -27.31 -10.78
CA GLN A 152 3.23 -27.77 -9.40
C GLN A 152 3.46 -29.27 -9.33
N TYR A 153 4.37 -29.68 -8.47
CA TYR A 153 4.54 -31.08 -8.08
C TYR A 153 3.90 -31.26 -6.70
N LYS A 154 3.02 -32.25 -6.62
CA LYS A 154 2.35 -32.67 -5.38
C LYS A 154 3.12 -33.78 -4.71
#